data_4723c56611a74316f758d483ea11b9e2
#
_entry.id   4723c56611a74316f758d483ea11b9e2
#
_cell.length_a   1.000
_cell.length_b   1.000
_cell.length_c   1.000
_cell.angle_alpha   90.00
_cell.angle_beta   90.00
_cell.angle_gamma   90.00
#
_symmetry.space_group_name_H-M   'P 1'
#
loop_
_entity.id
_entity.type
_entity.pdbx_description
1 polymer ?
#
loop_
_entity_poly.entity_id
_entity_poly.type
_entity_poly.pdbx_seq_one_letter_code
_entity_poly.pdbx_strand_id
1 'polypeptide(L)'
;MTKQGTILIVDDNKGVLAAIDMLLSGTFKKVITISNPNRIPAMLETENIDVVLLDMNFSSGINNGNEGIFWLGEIRKISNDLPVVLFTAYADIELAVKTVKEGATDFVVKPWDNAKLIATLLSAYRLRQSQTEVKQLREKEIELKKQLTSGEELIWGDSPVMQQLHRLIEKVASTDANILITGENGTGKEMIAKELHRLSKRNKEVMIGVDMGAITETLFESELFGHVKGAFTDAKEDRAGKFEAANKGTLFLDEIGNLTYSLQSKLLAAIQSRQITRIGSNKPIDIDIRLICATNSNLQKMVAKGTFREDL
;
A
#
# COMPACT_ATOMS: atom_id res chain seq x y z
N MET A 1 -10.50 -5.12 31.15
CA MET A 1 -9.75 -4.81 29.92
C MET A 1 -9.26 -6.11 29.33
N THR A 2 -9.37 -6.31 28.02
CA THR A 2 -8.81 -7.49 27.34
C THR A 2 -7.28 -7.38 27.36
N LYS A 3 -6.61 -8.43 27.87
CA LYS A 3 -5.15 -8.50 27.91
C LYS A 3 -4.57 -8.50 26.47
N GLN A 4 -3.47 -7.75 26.27
CA GLN A 4 -2.95 -7.46 24.94
C GLN A 4 -1.52 -7.99 24.78
N GLY A 5 -1.27 -8.73 23.69
CA GLY A 5 0.08 -9.06 23.21
C GLY A 5 0.99 -9.85 24.14
N THR A 6 2.21 -10.09 23.65
CA THR A 6 3.29 -10.76 24.37
C THR A 6 4.45 -9.78 24.55
N ILE A 7 4.94 -9.66 25.79
CA ILE A 7 6.10 -8.82 26.13
C ILE A 7 7.26 -9.69 26.62
N LEU A 8 8.47 -9.38 26.14
CA LEU A 8 9.72 -9.93 26.63
C LEU A 8 10.41 -8.89 27.53
N ILE A 9 10.77 -9.29 28.74
CA ILE A 9 11.47 -8.47 29.72
C ILE A 9 12.86 -9.07 29.93
N VAL A 10 13.89 -8.26 29.76
CA VAL A 10 15.29 -8.67 29.88
C VAL A 10 15.97 -7.78 30.91
N ASP A 11 16.31 -8.35 32.07
CA ASP A 11 16.95 -7.65 33.18
C ASP A 11 17.71 -8.70 34.03
N ASP A 12 18.94 -8.45 34.45
CA ASP A 12 19.73 -9.40 35.24
C ASP A 12 19.23 -9.51 36.69
N ASN A 13 18.50 -8.50 37.17
CA ASN A 13 17.95 -8.44 38.50
C ASN A 13 16.65 -9.21 38.62
N LYS A 14 16.67 -10.38 39.24
CA LYS A 14 15.48 -11.23 39.44
C LYS A 14 14.34 -10.55 40.22
N GLY A 15 14.68 -9.62 41.14
CA GLY A 15 13.68 -8.86 41.90
C GLY A 15 12.91 -7.89 40.99
N VAL A 16 13.61 -7.22 40.07
CA VAL A 16 13.02 -6.36 39.05
C VAL A 16 12.12 -7.18 38.11
N LEU A 17 12.62 -8.31 37.61
CA LEU A 17 11.83 -9.21 36.76
C LEU A 17 10.52 -9.65 37.43
N ALA A 18 10.57 -10.07 38.71
CA ALA A 18 9.38 -10.51 39.45
C ALA A 18 8.38 -9.36 39.67
N ALA A 19 8.87 -8.16 40.02
CA ALA A 19 8.02 -6.99 40.23
C ALA A 19 7.31 -6.57 38.94
N ILE A 20 8.02 -6.53 37.80
CA ILE A 20 7.47 -6.15 36.51
C ILE A 20 6.53 -7.24 35.98
N ASP A 21 6.85 -8.52 36.13
CA ASP A 21 5.97 -9.63 35.76
C ASP A 21 4.62 -9.51 36.49
N MET A 22 4.64 -9.33 37.80
CA MET A 22 3.41 -9.13 38.61
C MET A 22 2.60 -7.91 38.12
N LEU A 23 3.28 -6.80 37.83
CA LEU A 23 2.66 -5.56 37.35
C LEU A 23 2.00 -5.74 35.99
N LEU A 24 2.67 -6.39 35.04
CA LEU A 24 2.25 -6.48 33.66
C LEU A 24 1.34 -7.67 33.36
N SER A 25 1.31 -8.69 34.21
CA SER A 25 0.41 -9.86 34.06
C SER A 25 -1.09 -9.50 34.02
N GLY A 26 -1.47 -8.34 34.57
CA GLY A 26 -2.82 -7.79 34.46
C GLY A 26 -3.13 -7.15 33.11
N THR A 27 -2.10 -6.70 32.38
CA THR A 27 -2.21 -5.87 31.18
C THR A 27 -1.89 -6.65 29.92
N PHE A 28 -0.83 -7.47 29.94
CA PHE A 28 -0.39 -8.26 28.79
C PHE A 28 -0.93 -9.70 28.86
N LYS A 29 -1.15 -10.30 27.69
CA LYS A 29 -1.60 -11.69 27.56
C LYS A 29 -0.54 -12.68 28.02
N LYS A 30 0.72 -12.41 27.65
CA LYS A 30 1.90 -13.21 28.02
C LYS A 30 3.05 -12.29 28.38
N VAL A 31 3.63 -12.53 29.55
CA VAL A 31 4.86 -11.85 30.00
C VAL A 31 5.95 -12.91 30.09
N ILE A 32 7.06 -12.68 29.37
CA ILE A 32 8.22 -13.56 29.34
C ILE A 32 9.37 -12.81 29.98
N THR A 33 10.01 -13.41 30.98
CA THR A 33 11.14 -12.80 31.69
C THR A 33 12.40 -13.62 31.48
N ILE A 34 13.49 -12.98 31.15
CA ILE A 34 14.82 -13.62 31.05
C ILE A 34 15.86 -12.77 31.76
N SER A 35 16.74 -13.45 32.55
CA SER A 35 17.84 -12.79 33.25
C SER A 35 19.16 -12.82 32.49
N ASN A 36 19.22 -13.58 31.38
CA ASN A 36 20.40 -13.67 30.55
C ASN A 36 20.08 -13.17 29.13
N PRO A 37 20.65 -12.03 28.71
CA PRO A 37 20.37 -11.44 27.40
C PRO A 37 20.82 -12.31 26.22
N ASN A 38 21.76 -13.25 26.40
CA ASN A 38 22.17 -14.20 25.36
C ASN A 38 21.00 -15.09 24.88
N ARG A 39 19.88 -15.13 25.61
CA ARG A 39 18.71 -15.88 25.22
C ARG A 39 17.74 -15.09 24.33
N ILE A 40 17.99 -13.79 24.13
CA ILE A 40 17.12 -12.94 23.29
C ILE A 40 16.91 -13.53 21.90
N PRO A 41 17.95 -13.91 21.12
CA PRO A 41 17.74 -14.43 19.77
C PRO A 41 16.83 -15.66 19.76
N ALA A 42 17.08 -16.63 20.62
CA ALA A 42 16.26 -17.84 20.72
C ALA A 42 14.79 -17.54 21.10
N MET A 43 14.55 -16.55 21.97
CA MET A 43 13.20 -16.15 22.34
C MET A 43 12.47 -15.46 21.17
N LEU A 44 13.17 -14.64 20.39
CA LEU A 44 12.60 -13.98 19.21
C LEU A 44 12.26 -14.95 18.07
N GLU A 45 12.98 -16.07 17.99
CA GLU A 45 12.72 -17.12 17.00
C GLU A 45 11.55 -18.05 17.41
N THR A 46 11.43 -18.33 18.72
CA THR A 46 10.47 -19.33 19.22
C THR A 46 9.14 -18.75 19.68
N GLU A 47 9.11 -17.45 20.02
CA GLU A 47 7.94 -16.79 20.60
C GLU A 47 7.53 -15.58 19.76
N ASN A 48 6.24 -15.37 19.60
CA ASN A 48 5.73 -14.18 18.93
C ASN A 48 5.70 -13.01 19.90
N ILE A 49 6.79 -12.24 19.94
CA ILE A 49 6.99 -11.12 20.84
C ILE A 49 6.55 -9.82 20.17
N ASP A 50 5.72 -9.05 20.86
CA ASP A 50 5.18 -7.77 20.36
C ASP A 50 5.97 -6.56 20.87
N VAL A 51 6.56 -6.64 22.07
CA VAL A 51 7.36 -5.56 22.69
C VAL A 51 8.50 -6.17 23.49
N VAL A 52 9.66 -5.53 23.51
CA VAL A 52 10.78 -5.86 24.37
C VAL A 52 11.02 -4.73 25.36
N LEU A 53 11.09 -5.05 26.66
CA LEU A 53 11.65 -4.17 27.69
C LEU A 53 13.06 -4.66 27.99
N LEU A 54 14.07 -3.85 27.69
CA LEU A 54 15.48 -4.22 27.70
C LEU A 54 16.27 -3.38 28.70
N ASP A 55 16.91 -4.01 29.68
CA ASP A 55 17.84 -3.30 30.56
C ASP A 55 19.07 -2.82 29.78
N MET A 56 19.58 -1.68 30.16
CA MET A 56 20.77 -1.11 29.54
C MET A 56 22.07 -1.70 30.10
N ASN A 57 22.06 -2.26 31.32
CA ASN A 57 23.27 -2.75 32.01
C ASN A 57 22.99 -4.13 32.61
N PHE A 58 23.77 -5.14 32.21
CA PHE A 58 23.64 -6.53 32.65
C PHE A 58 24.81 -6.99 33.55
N SER A 59 25.79 -6.14 33.79
CA SER A 59 26.99 -6.46 34.62
C SER A 59 27.06 -5.56 35.84
N SER A 60 26.96 -6.14 37.02
CA SER A 60 27.10 -5.41 38.28
C SER A 60 28.47 -4.74 38.35
N GLY A 61 28.50 -3.41 38.24
CA GLY A 61 29.72 -2.58 38.49
C GLY A 61 30.22 -1.76 37.30
N ILE A 62 29.70 -1.94 36.09
CA ILE A 62 30.08 -1.16 34.92
C ILE A 62 28.81 -0.58 34.28
N ASN A 63 28.39 0.61 34.73
CA ASN A 63 27.23 1.30 34.21
C ASN A 63 27.63 2.18 33.02
N ASN A 64 27.89 1.60 31.85
CA ASN A 64 28.20 2.35 30.62
C ASN A 64 27.13 2.26 29.53
N GLY A 65 26.04 1.49 29.76
CA GLY A 65 24.92 1.35 28.83
C GLY A 65 25.23 0.66 27.49
N ASN A 66 26.49 0.29 27.26
CA ASN A 66 26.94 -0.30 26.00
C ASN A 66 26.32 -1.68 25.73
N GLU A 67 25.99 -2.43 26.79
CA GLU A 67 25.39 -3.76 26.67
C GLU A 67 23.97 -3.67 26.12
N GLY A 68 23.16 -2.72 26.60
CA GLY A 68 21.79 -2.49 26.06
C GLY A 68 21.82 -2.05 24.60
N ILE A 69 22.79 -1.20 24.23
CA ILE A 69 22.98 -0.79 22.82
C ILE A 69 23.35 -1.98 21.94
N PHE A 70 24.28 -2.82 22.41
CA PHE A 70 24.66 -4.03 21.69
C PHE A 70 23.46 -4.94 21.45
N TRP A 71 22.67 -5.23 22.49
CA TRP A 71 21.50 -6.08 22.37
C TRP A 71 20.38 -5.46 21.53
N LEU A 72 20.19 -4.14 21.58
CA LEU A 72 19.29 -3.45 20.66
C LEU A 72 19.72 -3.70 19.20
N GLY A 73 21.03 -3.61 18.91
CA GLY A 73 21.56 -3.91 17.59
C GLY A 73 21.32 -5.36 17.15
N GLU A 74 21.47 -6.34 18.05
CA GLU A 74 21.18 -7.75 17.76
C GLU A 74 19.67 -7.98 17.52
N ILE A 75 18.81 -7.36 18.32
CA ILE A 75 17.35 -7.42 18.10
C ILE A 75 16.97 -6.83 16.72
N ARG A 76 17.58 -5.70 16.33
CA ARG A 76 17.33 -5.05 15.03
C ARG A 76 17.75 -5.90 13.83
N LYS A 77 18.78 -6.73 13.96
CA LYS A 77 19.19 -7.69 12.92
C LYS A 77 18.13 -8.78 12.69
N ILE A 78 17.46 -9.21 13.75
CA ILE A 78 16.42 -10.26 13.69
C ILE A 78 15.07 -9.67 13.29
N SER A 79 14.67 -8.57 13.91
CA SER A 79 13.40 -7.90 13.69
C SER A 79 13.57 -6.38 13.77
N ASN A 80 13.64 -5.73 12.62
CA ASN A 80 13.85 -4.29 12.53
C ASN A 80 12.64 -3.49 13.07
N ASP A 81 11.45 -4.05 12.99
CA ASP A 81 10.18 -3.39 13.34
C ASP A 81 9.71 -3.70 14.77
N LEU A 82 10.43 -4.53 15.54
CA LEU A 82 10.05 -4.91 16.90
C LEU A 82 10.27 -3.74 17.86
N PRO A 83 9.24 -3.20 18.53
CA PRO A 83 9.42 -2.14 19.52
C PRO A 83 10.30 -2.59 20.68
N VAL A 84 11.34 -1.81 20.95
CA VAL A 84 12.24 -2.00 22.09
C VAL A 84 12.17 -0.77 22.98
N VAL A 85 11.74 -0.95 24.22
CA VAL A 85 11.74 0.07 25.27
C VAL A 85 12.93 -0.20 26.17
N LEU A 86 13.78 0.79 26.35
CA LEU A 86 14.96 0.67 27.20
C LEU A 86 14.60 0.91 28.66
N PHE A 87 15.24 0.19 29.56
CA PHE A 87 15.08 0.33 30.99
C PHE A 87 16.41 0.76 31.61
N THR A 88 16.49 2.00 32.11
CA THR A 88 17.77 2.64 32.42
C THR A 88 17.80 3.25 33.79
N ALA A 89 18.98 3.34 34.41
CA ALA A 89 19.16 4.10 35.62
C ALA A 89 19.18 5.61 35.35
N TYR A 90 18.88 6.44 36.37
CA TYR A 90 18.78 7.91 36.25
C TYR A 90 20.07 8.56 35.68
N ALA A 91 21.22 7.98 35.94
CA ALA A 91 22.51 8.49 35.46
C ALA A 91 22.72 8.35 33.94
N ASP A 92 21.92 7.54 33.25
CA ASP A 92 22.14 7.15 31.85
C ASP A 92 21.10 7.78 30.90
N ILE A 93 20.38 8.83 31.32
CA ILE A 93 19.30 9.45 30.52
C ILE A 93 19.84 10.01 29.19
N GLU A 94 21.00 10.65 29.19
CA GLU A 94 21.59 11.19 27.94
C GLU A 94 21.90 10.08 26.95
N LEU A 95 22.38 8.95 27.44
CA LEU A 95 22.66 7.76 26.66
C LEU A 95 21.35 7.13 26.12
N ALA A 96 20.29 7.07 26.94
CA ALA A 96 18.97 6.59 26.52
C ALA A 96 18.38 7.45 25.42
N VAL A 97 18.47 8.78 25.50
CA VAL A 97 18.02 9.71 24.43
C VAL A 97 18.81 9.48 23.14
N LYS A 98 20.12 9.25 23.22
CA LYS A 98 20.94 8.91 22.06
C LYS A 98 20.47 7.58 21.43
N THR A 99 20.21 6.57 22.26
CA THR A 99 19.83 5.23 21.79
C THR A 99 18.44 5.21 21.14
N VAL A 100 17.54 6.11 21.52
CA VAL A 100 16.27 6.31 20.78
C VAL A 100 16.55 6.75 19.33
N LYS A 101 17.54 7.62 19.11
CA LYS A 101 17.98 7.98 17.75
C LYS A 101 18.62 6.83 16.99
N GLU A 102 19.15 5.84 17.69
CA GLU A 102 19.77 4.62 17.14
C GLU A 102 18.75 3.49 16.95
N GLY A 103 17.45 3.76 17.21
CA GLY A 103 16.37 2.83 16.88
C GLY A 103 15.62 2.23 18.05
N ALA A 104 15.88 2.59 19.30
CA ALA A 104 14.98 2.26 20.41
C ALA A 104 13.64 3.02 20.23
N THR A 105 12.54 2.40 20.64
CA THR A 105 11.22 3.02 20.52
C THR A 105 11.00 4.08 21.60
N ASP A 106 11.43 3.81 22.83
CA ASP A 106 11.30 4.70 23.98
C ASP A 106 12.21 4.21 25.11
N PHE A 107 12.21 4.92 26.26
CA PHE A 107 12.91 4.48 27.46
C PHE A 107 12.09 4.78 28.73
N VAL A 108 12.38 4.01 29.79
CA VAL A 108 11.82 4.20 31.15
C VAL A 108 12.98 4.20 32.15
N VAL A 109 12.91 5.14 33.11
CA VAL A 109 13.97 5.32 34.13
C VAL A 109 13.66 4.51 35.39
N LYS A 110 14.68 3.89 35.96
CA LYS A 110 14.65 3.22 37.28
C LYS A 110 14.97 4.25 38.39
N PRO A 111 14.22 4.32 39.52
CA PRO A 111 13.00 3.60 39.79
C PRO A 111 11.84 4.12 38.97
N TRP A 112 10.96 3.22 38.53
CA TRP A 112 9.85 3.57 37.61
C TRP A 112 8.56 3.93 38.33
N ASP A 113 7.74 4.72 37.66
CA ASP A 113 6.32 4.87 37.96
C ASP A 113 5.54 3.80 37.21
N ASN A 114 4.67 3.07 37.92
CA ASN A 114 3.90 1.96 37.35
C ASN A 114 2.97 2.40 36.22
N ALA A 115 2.31 3.54 36.35
CA ALA A 115 1.39 4.05 35.33
C ALA A 115 2.15 4.45 34.08
N LYS A 116 3.31 5.11 34.24
CA LYS A 116 4.18 5.52 33.14
C LYS A 116 4.75 4.32 32.41
N LEU A 117 5.25 3.29 33.12
CA LEU A 117 5.78 2.08 32.50
C LEU A 117 4.73 1.38 31.67
N ILE A 118 3.52 1.16 32.23
CA ILE A 118 2.40 0.54 31.52
C ILE A 118 2.02 1.37 30.29
N ALA A 119 1.89 2.69 30.42
CA ALA A 119 1.54 3.58 29.31
C ALA A 119 2.57 3.52 28.15
N THR A 120 3.85 3.55 28.47
CA THR A 120 4.95 3.45 27.49
C THR A 120 4.92 2.11 26.75
N LEU A 121 4.78 1.00 27.48
CA LEU A 121 4.73 -0.35 26.88
C LEU A 121 3.47 -0.56 26.04
N LEU A 122 2.31 -0.03 26.45
CA LEU A 122 1.10 -0.07 25.65
C LEU A 122 1.20 0.79 24.39
N SER A 123 1.88 1.92 24.44
CA SER A 123 2.15 2.75 23.25
C SER A 123 3.04 2.01 22.25
N ALA A 124 4.10 1.37 22.74
CA ALA A 124 4.98 0.53 21.93
C ALA A 124 4.22 -0.65 21.28
N TYR A 125 3.34 -1.31 22.04
CA TYR A 125 2.48 -2.37 21.54
C TYR A 125 1.54 -1.87 20.42
N ARG A 126 0.86 -0.73 20.61
CA ARG A 126 -0.02 -0.14 19.59
C ARG A 126 0.75 0.20 18.31
N LEU A 127 1.97 0.72 18.43
CA LEU A 127 2.84 0.99 17.29
C LEU A 127 3.09 -0.30 16.50
N ARG A 128 3.42 -1.42 17.18
CA ARG A 128 3.62 -2.73 16.55
C ARG A 128 2.38 -3.22 15.82
N GLN A 129 1.20 -3.08 16.44
CA GLN A 129 -0.07 -3.49 15.84
C GLN A 129 -0.35 -2.70 14.55
N SER A 130 -0.21 -1.37 14.58
CA SER A 130 -0.41 -0.53 13.39
C SER A 130 0.55 -0.88 12.27
N GLN A 131 1.83 -1.12 12.58
CA GLN A 131 2.82 -1.52 11.57
C GLN A 131 2.49 -2.88 10.95
N THR A 132 2.07 -3.84 11.76
CA THR A 132 1.67 -5.18 11.31
C THR A 132 0.42 -5.12 10.42
N GLU A 133 -0.58 -4.33 10.81
CA GLU A 133 -1.81 -4.13 10.04
C GLU A 133 -1.52 -3.48 8.68
N VAL A 134 -0.71 -2.42 8.65
CA VAL A 134 -0.28 -1.78 7.39
C VAL A 134 0.44 -2.76 6.49
N LYS A 135 1.33 -3.60 7.05
CA LYS A 135 2.04 -4.63 6.28
C LYS A 135 1.07 -5.66 5.69
N GLN A 136 0.14 -6.18 6.49
CA GLN A 136 -0.87 -7.14 6.03
C GLN A 136 -1.80 -6.54 4.96
N LEU A 137 -2.21 -5.27 5.10
CA LEU A 137 -3.03 -4.58 4.11
C LEU A 137 -2.28 -4.42 2.78
N ARG A 138 -0.98 -4.07 2.83
CA ARG A 138 -0.13 -3.99 1.63
C ARG A 138 0.06 -5.34 0.95
N GLU A 139 0.27 -6.40 1.72
CA GLU A 139 0.40 -7.76 1.17
C GLU A 139 -0.90 -8.21 0.49
N LYS A 140 -2.05 -7.95 1.11
CA LYS A 140 -3.37 -8.21 0.52
C LYS A 140 -3.60 -7.37 -0.74
N GLU A 141 -3.23 -6.10 -0.73
CA GLU A 141 -3.33 -5.23 -1.91
C GLU A 141 -2.50 -5.77 -3.08
N ILE A 142 -1.25 -6.19 -2.82
CA ILE A 142 -0.38 -6.79 -3.84
C ILE A 142 -1.00 -8.08 -4.40
N GLU A 143 -1.55 -8.93 -3.54
CA GLU A 143 -2.17 -10.18 -3.96
C GLU A 143 -3.44 -9.93 -4.81
N LEU A 144 -4.30 -9.00 -4.38
CA LEU A 144 -5.48 -8.59 -5.14
C LEU A 144 -5.09 -7.97 -6.49
N LYS A 145 -4.06 -7.13 -6.52
CA LYS A 145 -3.52 -6.58 -7.78
C LYS A 145 -3.04 -7.69 -8.71
N LYS A 146 -2.32 -8.69 -8.20
CA LYS A 146 -1.90 -9.84 -9.00
C LYS A 146 -3.08 -10.61 -9.60
N GLN A 147 -4.13 -10.86 -8.82
CA GLN A 147 -5.32 -11.55 -9.30
C GLN A 147 -6.06 -10.75 -10.39
N LEU A 148 -6.09 -9.43 -10.28
CA LEU A 148 -6.69 -8.54 -11.27
C LEU A 148 -5.85 -8.44 -12.56
N THR A 149 -4.54 -8.63 -12.46
CA THR A 149 -3.60 -8.52 -13.60
C THR A 149 -3.16 -9.86 -14.17
N SER A 150 -3.49 -11.00 -13.53
CA SER A 150 -3.20 -12.34 -14.04
C SER A 150 -4.13 -12.67 -15.22
N GLY A 151 -3.86 -12.09 -16.37
CA GLY A 151 -4.43 -12.51 -17.65
C GLY A 151 -3.62 -13.67 -18.22
N GLU A 152 -4.28 -14.54 -18.97
CA GLU A 152 -3.60 -15.57 -19.77
C GLU A 152 -2.56 -14.90 -20.68
N GLU A 153 -1.36 -15.48 -20.77
CA GLU A 153 -0.35 -15.02 -21.72
C GLU A 153 -0.91 -15.10 -23.14
N LEU A 154 -0.76 -14.02 -23.90
CA LEU A 154 -1.20 -13.98 -25.28
C LEU A 154 -0.34 -14.94 -26.10
N ILE A 155 -0.99 -15.95 -26.69
CA ILE A 155 -0.31 -16.87 -27.61
C ILE A 155 -0.19 -16.16 -28.97
N TRP A 156 1.03 -15.80 -29.31
CA TRP A 156 1.35 -15.18 -30.61
C TRP A 156 1.47 -16.26 -31.67
N GLY A 157 0.74 -16.08 -32.79
CA GLY A 157 0.88 -16.97 -33.93
C GLY A 157 2.19 -16.73 -34.70
N ASP A 158 2.61 -17.69 -35.52
CA ASP A 158 3.84 -17.63 -36.29
C ASP A 158 3.75 -16.77 -37.56
N SER A 159 2.61 -16.19 -37.87
CA SER A 159 2.44 -15.36 -39.06
C SER A 159 3.32 -14.11 -39.00
N PRO A 160 3.94 -13.67 -40.13
CA PRO A 160 4.77 -12.48 -40.17
C PRO A 160 4.06 -11.23 -39.66
N VAL A 161 2.75 -11.12 -39.87
CA VAL A 161 1.92 -9.98 -39.44
C VAL A 161 1.81 -9.96 -37.92
N MET A 162 1.57 -11.12 -37.27
CA MET A 162 1.50 -11.21 -35.81
C MET A 162 2.84 -10.95 -35.15
N GLN A 163 3.93 -11.39 -35.74
CA GLN A 163 5.27 -11.09 -35.26
C GLN A 163 5.63 -9.60 -35.39
N GLN A 164 5.17 -8.92 -36.46
CA GLN A 164 5.34 -7.47 -36.58
C GLN A 164 4.51 -6.73 -35.50
N LEU A 165 3.27 -7.15 -35.27
CA LEU A 165 2.42 -6.60 -34.23
C LEU A 165 3.06 -6.76 -32.83
N HIS A 166 3.57 -7.98 -32.53
CA HIS A 166 4.24 -8.24 -31.27
C HIS A 166 5.42 -7.30 -31.03
N ARG A 167 6.32 -7.16 -32.01
CA ARG A 167 7.45 -6.21 -31.93
C ARG A 167 7.01 -4.76 -31.76
N LEU A 168 5.91 -4.36 -32.39
CA LEU A 168 5.36 -3.02 -32.21
C LEU A 168 4.84 -2.83 -30.77
N ILE A 169 4.13 -3.82 -30.23
CA ILE A 169 3.61 -3.80 -28.86
C ILE A 169 4.76 -3.70 -27.86
N GLU A 170 5.81 -4.53 -27.98
CA GLU A 170 6.98 -4.45 -27.09
C GLU A 170 7.62 -3.07 -27.10
N LYS A 171 7.79 -2.48 -28.27
CA LYS A 171 8.36 -1.13 -28.41
C LYS A 171 7.50 -0.05 -27.77
N VAL A 172 6.18 -0.09 -27.99
CA VAL A 172 5.25 0.93 -27.49
C VAL A 172 4.92 0.72 -26.01
N ALA A 173 4.90 -0.51 -25.53
CA ALA A 173 4.62 -0.84 -24.14
C ALA A 173 5.56 -0.14 -23.14
N SER A 174 6.82 0.04 -23.52
CA SER A 174 7.84 0.72 -22.69
C SER A 174 7.62 2.23 -22.51
N THR A 175 6.71 2.83 -23.29
CA THR A 175 6.37 4.27 -23.25
C THR A 175 5.11 4.52 -22.42
N ASP A 176 4.92 5.78 -21.97
CA ASP A 176 3.67 6.23 -21.34
C ASP A 176 2.69 6.88 -22.33
N ALA A 177 2.90 6.68 -23.64
CA ALA A 177 2.03 7.22 -24.66
C ALA A 177 0.61 6.63 -24.58
N ASN A 178 -0.38 7.43 -24.87
CA ASN A 178 -1.75 6.95 -25.08
C ASN A 178 -1.79 6.11 -26.36
N ILE A 179 -2.58 5.03 -26.33
CA ILE A 179 -2.63 4.06 -27.43
C ILE A 179 -4.08 3.89 -27.88
N LEU A 180 -4.28 3.90 -29.19
CA LEU A 180 -5.54 3.52 -29.83
C LEU A 180 -5.35 2.19 -30.57
N ILE A 181 -6.19 1.20 -30.23
CA ILE A 181 -6.25 -0.09 -30.89
C ILE A 181 -7.50 -0.11 -31.78
N THR A 182 -7.30 -0.31 -33.07
CA THR A 182 -8.42 -0.41 -34.02
C THR A 182 -8.52 -1.81 -34.60
N GLY A 183 -9.73 -2.32 -34.79
CA GLY A 183 -9.94 -3.65 -35.36
C GLY A 183 -11.41 -4.09 -35.24
N GLU A 184 -11.80 -5.08 -36.03
CA GLU A 184 -13.13 -5.64 -35.99
C GLU A 184 -13.47 -6.29 -34.65
N ASN A 185 -14.76 -6.58 -34.42
CA ASN A 185 -15.19 -7.28 -33.22
C ASN A 185 -14.58 -8.69 -33.18
N GLY A 186 -14.16 -9.13 -32.00
CA GLY A 186 -13.57 -10.46 -31.80
C GLY A 186 -12.11 -10.62 -32.24
N THR A 187 -11.42 -9.56 -32.69
CA THR A 187 -10.01 -9.62 -33.11
C THR A 187 -9.00 -9.62 -31.96
N GLY A 188 -9.46 -9.60 -30.71
CA GLY A 188 -8.57 -9.66 -29.54
C GLY A 188 -8.03 -8.31 -29.07
N LYS A 189 -8.70 -7.19 -29.34
CA LYS A 189 -8.29 -5.84 -28.91
C LYS A 189 -8.03 -5.76 -27.41
N GLU A 190 -8.89 -6.37 -26.60
CA GLU A 190 -8.72 -6.42 -25.14
C GLU A 190 -7.45 -7.20 -24.72
N MET A 191 -7.17 -8.31 -25.40
CA MET A 191 -5.95 -9.10 -25.13
C MET A 191 -4.67 -8.30 -25.46
N ILE A 192 -4.69 -7.54 -26.54
CA ILE A 192 -3.61 -6.61 -26.90
C ILE A 192 -3.44 -5.52 -25.84
N ALA A 193 -4.54 -4.97 -25.32
CA ALA A 193 -4.48 -3.95 -24.25
C ALA A 193 -3.88 -4.53 -22.96
N LYS A 194 -4.27 -5.75 -22.58
CA LYS A 194 -3.69 -6.47 -21.43
C LYS A 194 -2.19 -6.72 -21.62
N GLU A 195 -1.78 -7.12 -22.82
CA GLU A 195 -0.37 -7.36 -23.14
C GLU A 195 0.47 -6.07 -23.10
N LEU A 196 -0.07 -4.96 -23.64
CA LEU A 196 0.53 -3.64 -23.53
C LEU A 196 0.73 -3.21 -22.07
N HIS A 197 -0.23 -3.48 -21.20
CA HIS A 197 -0.11 -3.22 -19.77
C HIS A 197 0.94 -4.14 -19.14
N ARG A 198 0.91 -5.44 -19.41
CA ARG A 198 1.84 -6.44 -18.88
C ARG A 198 3.30 -6.11 -19.19
N LEU A 199 3.58 -5.64 -20.39
CA LEU A 199 4.92 -5.25 -20.84
C LEU A 199 5.32 -3.82 -20.44
N SER A 200 4.43 -3.07 -19.80
CA SER A 200 4.66 -1.66 -19.46
C SER A 200 5.44 -1.49 -18.15
N LYS A 201 5.91 -0.26 -17.92
CA LYS A 201 6.48 0.16 -16.63
C LYS A 201 5.45 0.12 -15.47
N ARG A 202 4.15 0.08 -15.80
CA ARG A 202 3.03 0.05 -14.86
C ARG A 202 2.46 -1.36 -14.64
N ASN A 203 3.18 -2.40 -15.01
CA ASN A 203 2.74 -3.80 -14.92
C ASN A 203 2.45 -4.30 -13.49
N LYS A 204 2.94 -3.59 -12.47
CA LYS A 204 2.68 -3.88 -11.05
C LYS A 204 1.46 -3.12 -10.51
N GLU A 205 0.92 -2.19 -11.28
CA GLU A 205 -0.24 -1.40 -10.93
C GLU A 205 -1.51 -2.00 -11.53
N VAL A 206 -2.67 -1.46 -11.15
CA VAL A 206 -3.94 -1.96 -11.66
C VAL A 206 -4.16 -1.56 -13.13
N MET A 207 -4.80 -2.47 -13.89
CA MET A 207 -5.44 -2.14 -15.15
C MET A 207 -6.95 -2.18 -14.97
N ILE A 208 -7.61 -1.04 -15.18
CA ILE A 208 -9.06 -0.93 -15.10
C ILE A 208 -9.63 -0.89 -16.50
N GLY A 209 -10.39 -1.91 -16.86
CA GLY A 209 -11.14 -1.98 -18.13
C GLY A 209 -12.56 -1.42 -17.98
N VAL A 210 -12.99 -0.69 -19.00
CA VAL A 210 -14.35 -0.15 -19.11
C VAL A 210 -14.84 -0.39 -20.53
N ASP A 211 -15.88 -1.20 -20.66
CA ASP A 211 -16.59 -1.38 -21.94
C ASP A 211 -17.65 -0.27 -22.06
N MET A 212 -17.41 0.66 -22.99
CA MET A 212 -18.30 1.79 -23.24
C MET A 212 -19.59 1.36 -23.94
N GLY A 213 -19.65 0.16 -24.50
CA GLY A 213 -20.87 -0.41 -25.07
C GLY A 213 -21.81 -1.03 -24.02
N ALA A 214 -21.27 -1.42 -22.86
CA ALA A 214 -22.04 -2.06 -21.80
C ALA A 214 -22.66 -1.06 -20.79
N ILE A 215 -22.20 0.20 -20.78
CA ILE A 215 -22.68 1.22 -19.84
C ILE A 215 -23.77 2.07 -20.52
N THR A 216 -24.88 2.30 -19.83
CA THR A 216 -25.91 3.23 -20.33
C THR A 216 -25.41 4.66 -20.33
N GLU A 217 -25.77 5.44 -21.33
CA GLU A 217 -25.31 6.84 -21.53
C GLU A 217 -25.43 7.71 -20.26
N THR A 218 -26.53 7.55 -19.52
CA THR A 218 -26.83 8.29 -18.29
C THR A 218 -25.87 7.96 -17.13
N LEU A 219 -25.19 6.81 -17.17
CA LEU A 219 -24.26 6.37 -16.12
C LEU A 219 -22.78 6.59 -16.48
N PHE A 220 -22.45 6.89 -17.74
CA PHE A 220 -21.08 7.07 -18.19
C PHE A 220 -20.27 8.04 -17.32
N GLU A 221 -20.83 9.22 -17.09
CA GLU A 221 -20.12 10.23 -16.30
C GLU A 221 -19.86 9.75 -14.90
N SER A 222 -20.87 9.16 -14.26
CA SER A 222 -20.78 8.66 -12.89
C SER A 222 -19.79 7.50 -12.78
N GLU A 223 -19.76 6.59 -13.74
CA GLU A 223 -18.80 5.48 -13.74
C GLU A 223 -17.37 5.95 -14.01
N LEU A 224 -17.17 6.86 -14.97
CA LEU A 224 -15.83 7.33 -15.32
C LEU A 224 -15.25 8.29 -14.28
N PHE A 225 -16.01 9.32 -13.90
CA PHE A 225 -15.52 10.43 -13.08
C PHE A 225 -15.89 10.32 -11.60
N GLY A 226 -16.84 9.42 -11.24
CA GLY A 226 -17.37 9.32 -9.89
C GLY A 226 -18.36 10.42 -9.55
N HIS A 227 -18.93 10.35 -8.35
CA HIS A 227 -19.88 11.34 -7.86
C HIS A 227 -19.73 11.53 -6.35
N VAL A 228 -20.18 12.68 -5.86
CA VAL A 228 -20.37 12.91 -4.44
C VAL A 228 -21.84 12.66 -4.06
N LYS A 229 -22.07 12.36 -2.79
CA LYS A 229 -23.40 12.20 -2.22
C LYS A 229 -24.28 13.39 -2.57
N GLY A 230 -25.49 13.12 -3.07
CA GLY A 230 -26.45 14.17 -3.45
C GLY A 230 -26.23 14.77 -4.84
N ALA A 231 -25.29 14.30 -5.62
CA ALA A 231 -25.04 14.77 -6.99
C ALA A 231 -26.24 14.54 -7.96
N PHE A 232 -27.02 13.50 -7.69
CA PHE A 232 -28.28 13.18 -8.36
C PHE A 232 -29.17 12.35 -7.43
N THR A 233 -30.42 12.07 -7.81
CA THR A 233 -31.47 11.50 -6.92
C THR A 233 -31.02 10.21 -6.22
N ASP A 234 -30.24 9.35 -6.90
CA ASP A 234 -29.80 8.05 -6.39
C ASP A 234 -28.35 8.06 -5.82
N ALA A 235 -27.69 9.21 -5.78
CA ALA A 235 -26.35 9.34 -5.22
C ALA A 235 -26.37 9.35 -3.67
N LYS A 236 -26.54 8.17 -3.07
CA LYS A 236 -26.65 8.00 -1.59
C LYS A 236 -25.32 8.14 -0.86
N GLU A 237 -24.20 7.86 -1.54
CA GLU A 237 -22.84 7.85 -1.00
C GLU A 237 -21.86 8.46 -2.00
N ASP A 238 -20.68 8.84 -1.54
CA ASP A 238 -19.57 9.21 -2.42
C ASP A 238 -19.06 7.97 -3.13
N ARG A 239 -18.84 8.05 -4.44
CA ARG A 239 -18.30 6.95 -5.24
C ARG A 239 -17.15 7.44 -6.11
N ALA A 240 -15.98 6.78 -5.98
CA ALA A 240 -14.84 7.01 -6.85
C ALA A 240 -15.12 6.50 -8.26
N GLY A 241 -14.69 7.24 -9.28
CA GLY A 241 -14.81 6.84 -10.68
C GLY A 241 -13.65 5.94 -11.14
N LYS A 242 -13.78 5.42 -12.37
CA LYS A 242 -12.76 4.55 -12.98
C LYS A 242 -11.40 5.27 -13.19
N PHE A 243 -11.41 6.58 -13.42
CA PHE A 243 -10.19 7.38 -13.47
C PHE A 243 -9.41 7.35 -12.15
N GLU A 244 -10.12 7.52 -11.03
CA GLU A 244 -9.50 7.43 -9.69
C GLU A 244 -9.03 6.00 -9.39
N ALA A 245 -9.83 4.99 -9.73
CA ALA A 245 -9.49 3.58 -9.52
C ALA A 245 -8.27 3.15 -10.34
N ALA A 246 -8.04 3.75 -11.52
CA ALA A 246 -6.90 3.47 -12.38
C ALA A 246 -5.66 4.32 -12.06
N ASN A 247 -5.72 5.16 -11.02
CA ASN A 247 -4.63 6.09 -10.71
C ASN A 247 -3.30 5.36 -10.47
N LYS A 248 -2.21 5.85 -11.05
CA LYS A 248 -0.87 5.24 -11.19
C LYS A 248 -0.81 4.02 -12.12
N GLY A 249 -1.94 3.48 -12.53
CA GLY A 249 -2.08 2.31 -13.38
C GLY A 249 -2.41 2.62 -14.83
N THR A 250 -3.22 1.73 -15.44
CA THR A 250 -3.69 1.83 -16.82
C THR A 250 -5.22 1.85 -16.84
N LEU A 251 -5.79 2.81 -17.57
CA LEU A 251 -7.20 2.84 -17.89
C LEU A 251 -7.39 2.34 -19.33
N PHE A 252 -8.17 1.28 -19.50
CA PHE A 252 -8.54 0.74 -20.80
C PHE A 252 -10.00 1.08 -21.09
N LEU A 253 -10.25 1.82 -22.17
CA LEU A 253 -11.58 2.16 -22.65
C LEU A 253 -11.86 1.39 -23.94
N ASP A 254 -12.72 0.39 -23.87
CA ASP A 254 -13.16 -0.33 -25.05
C ASP A 254 -14.35 0.35 -25.69
N GLU A 255 -14.44 0.26 -27.01
CA GLU A 255 -15.49 0.83 -27.86
C GLU A 255 -15.69 2.34 -27.65
N ILE A 256 -14.59 3.13 -27.69
CA ILE A 256 -14.64 4.60 -27.52
C ILE A 256 -15.48 5.31 -28.59
N GLY A 257 -15.73 4.66 -29.73
CA GLY A 257 -16.66 5.19 -30.76
C GLY A 257 -18.09 5.39 -30.27
N ASN A 258 -18.48 4.74 -29.17
CA ASN A 258 -19.82 4.87 -28.56
C ASN A 258 -19.94 6.09 -27.63
N LEU A 259 -18.84 6.83 -27.39
CA LEU A 259 -18.89 8.03 -26.55
C LEU A 259 -19.73 9.14 -27.20
N THR A 260 -20.63 9.73 -26.42
CA THR A 260 -21.31 10.95 -26.83
C THR A 260 -20.34 12.13 -26.97
N TYR A 261 -20.66 13.09 -27.80
CA TYR A 261 -19.80 14.25 -28.04
C TYR A 261 -19.47 15.05 -26.77
N SER A 262 -20.42 15.11 -25.83
CA SER A 262 -20.25 15.73 -24.52
C SER A 262 -19.17 14.99 -23.69
N LEU A 263 -19.23 13.66 -23.66
CA LEU A 263 -18.24 12.84 -22.92
C LEU A 263 -16.86 12.86 -23.55
N GLN A 264 -16.77 12.94 -24.88
CA GLN A 264 -15.50 13.14 -25.59
C GLN A 264 -14.80 14.41 -25.11
N SER A 265 -15.55 15.51 -24.93
CA SER A 265 -14.98 16.78 -24.40
C SER A 265 -14.45 16.64 -22.97
N LYS A 266 -15.18 15.93 -22.10
CA LYS A 266 -14.76 15.68 -20.71
C LYS A 266 -13.55 14.75 -20.65
N LEU A 267 -13.52 13.72 -21.50
CA LEU A 267 -12.39 12.81 -21.61
C LEU A 267 -11.13 13.56 -22.05
N LEU A 268 -11.23 14.38 -23.09
CA LEU A 268 -10.12 15.22 -23.57
C LEU A 268 -9.58 16.14 -22.46
N ALA A 269 -10.49 16.82 -21.74
CA ALA A 269 -10.09 17.70 -20.65
C ALA A 269 -9.35 16.92 -19.54
N ALA A 270 -9.82 15.73 -19.17
CA ALA A 270 -9.17 14.89 -18.17
C ALA A 270 -7.76 14.44 -18.59
N ILE A 271 -7.59 14.07 -19.89
CA ILE A 271 -6.29 13.65 -20.43
C ILE A 271 -5.30 14.82 -20.48
N GLN A 272 -5.76 16.00 -20.90
CA GLN A 272 -4.89 17.18 -21.06
C GLN A 272 -4.50 17.79 -19.73
N SER A 273 -5.45 17.96 -18.80
CA SER A 273 -5.20 18.57 -17.50
C SER A 273 -4.58 17.60 -16.49
N ARG A 274 -4.67 16.30 -16.72
CA ARG A 274 -4.36 15.24 -15.75
C ARG A 274 -5.15 15.40 -14.44
N GLN A 275 -6.34 15.95 -14.55
CA GLN A 275 -7.25 16.17 -13.44
C GLN A 275 -8.66 15.78 -13.82
N ILE A 276 -9.41 15.30 -12.84
CA ILE A 276 -10.86 15.04 -12.97
C ILE A 276 -11.60 15.74 -11.83
N THR A 277 -12.92 15.86 -12.01
CA THR A 277 -13.81 16.35 -10.97
C THR A 277 -15.00 15.41 -10.87
N ARG A 278 -15.36 14.98 -9.67
CA ARG A 278 -16.54 14.15 -9.44
C ARG A 278 -17.81 14.95 -9.73
N ILE A 279 -18.84 14.27 -10.22
CA ILE A 279 -20.15 14.87 -10.41
C ILE A 279 -20.66 15.44 -9.08
N GLY A 280 -21.16 16.68 -9.10
CA GLY A 280 -21.63 17.39 -7.91
C GLY A 280 -20.52 18.02 -7.05
N SER A 281 -19.25 17.93 -7.47
CA SER A 281 -18.11 18.55 -6.80
C SER A 281 -17.39 19.54 -7.72
N ASN A 282 -16.75 20.55 -7.14
CA ASN A 282 -15.83 21.46 -7.84
C ASN A 282 -14.36 21.21 -7.45
N LYS A 283 -14.07 20.15 -6.67
CA LYS A 283 -12.71 19.87 -6.20
C LYS A 283 -11.99 19.03 -7.26
N PRO A 284 -10.90 19.53 -7.87
CA PRO A 284 -10.09 18.75 -8.79
C PRO A 284 -9.33 17.65 -8.05
N ILE A 285 -9.16 16.53 -8.72
CA ILE A 285 -8.42 15.34 -8.26
C ILE A 285 -7.36 15.06 -9.31
N ASP A 286 -6.10 15.08 -8.91
CA ASP A 286 -4.96 14.75 -9.78
C ASP A 286 -4.99 13.26 -10.13
N ILE A 287 -4.76 12.94 -11.41
CA ILE A 287 -4.67 11.58 -11.93
C ILE A 287 -3.38 11.38 -12.71
N ASP A 288 -2.75 10.25 -12.49
CA ASP A 288 -1.62 9.77 -13.27
C ASP A 288 -1.95 8.40 -13.84
N ILE A 289 -2.50 8.39 -15.05
CA ILE A 289 -2.91 7.17 -15.74
C ILE A 289 -2.20 7.03 -17.09
N ARG A 290 -2.01 5.79 -17.52
CA ARG A 290 -1.76 5.45 -18.93
C ARG A 290 -3.09 5.08 -19.56
N LEU A 291 -3.45 5.73 -20.67
CA LEU A 291 -4.70 5.47 -21.37
C LEU A 291 -4.45 4.55 -22.56
N ILE A 292 -5.25 3.46 -22.64
CA ILE A 292 -5.35 2.59 -23.81
C ILE A 292 -6.81 2.60 -24.23
N CYS A 293 -7.07 2.87 -25.49
CA CYS A 293 -8.42 2.87 -26.05
C CYS A 293 -8.54 1.81 -27.15
N ALA A 294 -9.74 1.27 -27.32
CA ALA A 294 -10.03 0.37 -28.43
C ALA A 294 -11.36 0.75 -29.12
N THR A 295 -11.49 0.43 -30.39
CA THR A 295 -12.75 0.58 -31.13
C THR A 295 -12.77 -0.28 -32.40
N ASN A 296 -13.96 -0.72 -32.78
CA ASN A 296 -14.25 -1.29 -34.08
C ASN A 296 -14.73 -0.23 -35.12
N SER A 297 -15.00 0.99 -34.62
CA SER A 297 -15.54 2.07 -35.45
C SER A 297 -14.49 2.78 -36.28
N ASN A 298 -14.84 3.25 -37.45
CA ASN A 298 -13.97 4.08 -38.26
C ASN A 298 -14.05 5.54 -37.77
N LEU A 299 -13.15 5.90 -36.83
CA LEU A 299 -13.12 7.23 -36.20
C LEU A 299 -12.93 8.35 -37.23
N GLN A 300 -12.16 8.14 -38.32
CA GLN A 300 -11.99 9.14 -39.38
C GLN A 300 -13.30 9.48 -40.05
N LYS A 301 -14.14 8.48 -40.35
CA LYS A 301 -15.47 8.71 -40.88
C LYS A 301 -16.38 9.40 -39.88
N MET A 302 -16.23 9.11 -38.59
CA MET A 302 -17.02 9.75 -37.53
C MET A 302 -16.61 11.22 -37.35
N VAL A 303 -15.34 11.55 -37.46
CA VAL A 303 -14.82 12.93 -37.47
C VAL A 303 -15.41 13.69 -38.65
N ALA A 304 -15.38 13.12 -39.88
CA ALA A 304 -15.93 13.74 -41.06
C ALA A 304 -17.46 13.97 -40.97
N LYS A 305 -18.19 13.17 -40.17
CA LYS A 305 -19.63 13.33 -39.88
C LYS A 305 -19.91 14.25 -38.66
N GLY A 306 -18.87 14.74 -37.96
CA GLY A 306 -19.02 15.56 -36.77
C GLY A 306 -19.54 14.80 -35.54
N THR A 307 -19.48 13.46 -35.53
CA THR A 307 -19.90 12.63 -34.40
C THR A 307 -18.73 12.21 -33.45
N PHE A 308 -17.49 12.43 -33.89
CA PHE A 308 -16.31 12.24 -33.08
C PHE A 308 -15.37 13.45 -33.23
N ARG A 309 -14.73 13.84 -32.16
CA ARG A 309 -13.83 15.00 -32.14
C ARG A 309 -12.47 14.64 -32.73
N GLU A 310 -11.95 15.50 -33.58
CA GLU A 310 -10.65 15.34 -34.22
C GLU A 310 -9.50 15.48 -33.19
N ASP A 311 -9.71 16.28 -32.15
CA ASP A 311 -8.71 16.60 -31.12
C ASP A 311 -8.62 15.54 -30.00
N LEU A 312 -9.51 14.55 -29.94
CA LEU A 312 -9.47 13.44 -29.03
C LEU A 312 -8.72 12.24 -29.63
#